data_fded740a6248552c6e9bf987fa2d9a41
#
_entry.id   fded740a6248552c6e9bf987fa2d9a41
#
_cell.length_a   1.000
_cell.length_b   1.000
_cell.length_c   1.000
_cell.angle_alpha   90.00
_cell.angle_beta   90.00
_cell.angle_gamma   90.00
#
_symmetry.space_group_name_H-M   'P 1'
#
loop_
_entity.id
_entity.type
_entity.pdbx_description
1 polymer ?
#
loop_
_entity_poly.entity_id
_entity_poly.type
_entity_poly.pdbx_seq_one_letter_code
_entity_poly.pdbx_strand_id
1 'polypeptide(L)'
;AKLGMAIRTDFPEYYHYFSNKSFKFRGQTYRNHNRLLTAFEGTDGIKTGYIRAAGFNLVASAERNGVRLIGVVFGGKTSKSRDQHMIKLLTNQFKVVKPVRVASIPIATPLPRPENKELTASSSRLASIVPPISKPQIIIRSMPANSEENQIAS
;
A
#
# COMPACT_ATOMS: atom_id res chain seq x y z
N ALA A 1 -2.55 4.03 6.02
CA ALA A 1 -1.13 3.73 6.22
C ALA A 1 -0.86 2.23 6.25
N LYS A 2 -1.55 1.42 7.11
CA LYS A 2 -1.30 -0.03 7.26
C LYS A 2 -1.30 -0.78 5.93
N LEU A 3 -2.33 -0.59 5.08
CA LEU A 3 -2.39 -1.23 3.75
C LEU A 3 -1.20 -0.83 2.87
N GLY A 4 -0.79 0.45 2.89
CA GLY A 4 0.38 0.91 2.11
C GLY A 4 1.69 0.29 2.59
N MET A 5 1.83 0.01 3.88
CA MET A 5 2.96 -0.75 4.43
C MET A 5 2.90 -2.21 3.97
N ALA A 6 1.74 -2.86 4.12
CA ALA A 6 1.55 -4.27 3.74
C ALA A 6 1.86 -4.51 2.26
N ILE A 7 1.36 -3.66 1.35
CA ILE A 7 1.66 -3.78 -0.10
C ILE A 7 3.18 -3.82 -0.34
N ARG A 8 3.94 -2.97 0.35
CA ARG A 8 5.40 -2.93 0.16
C ARG A 8 6.10 -4.11 0.81
N THR A 9 5.63 -4.56 1.98
CA THR A 9 6.25 -5.64 2.75
C THR A 9 5.93 -7.01 2.16
N ASP A 10 4.67 -7.20 1.76
CA ASP A 10 4.16 -8.50 1.34
C ASP A 10 4.35 -8.72 -0.17
N PHE A 11 4.47 -7.63 -0.95
CA PHE A 11 4.61 -7.67 -2.42
C PHE A 11 5.72 -6.74 -2.91
N PRO A 12 6.95 -6.86 -2.42
CA PRO A 12 8.05 -5.96 -2.76
C PRO A 12 8.40 -5.97 -4.25
N GLU A 13 8.24 -7.11 -4.93
CA GLU A 13 8.50 -7.28 -6.36
C GLU A 13 7.56 -6.47 -7.25
N TYR A 14 6.34 -6.17 -6.79
CA TYR A 14 5.35 -5.37 -7.52
C TYR A 14 5.36 -3.90 -7.10
N TYR A 15 6.04 -3.56 -6.00
CA TYR A 15 5.97 -2.22 -5.45
C TYR A 15 6.48 -1.13 -6.40
N HIS A 16 7.44 -1.44 -7.26
CA HIS A 16 7.99 -0.51 -8.25
C HIS A 16 6.95 0.07 -9.21
N TYR A 17 5.82 -0.62 -9.46
CA TYR A 17 4.75 -0.12 -10.32
C TYR A 17 4.12 1.18 -9.80
N PHE A 18 4.12 1.40 -8.48
CA PHE A 18 3.57 2.62 -7.89
C PHE A 18 4.42 3.86 -8.17
N SER A 19 5.69 3.69 -8.50
CA SER A 19 6.62 4.79 -8.85
C SER A 19 6.56 5.20 -10.31
N ASN A 20 5.87 4.46 -11.17
CA ASN A 20 5.75 4.77 -12.58
C ASN A 20 5.06 6.12 -12.80
N LYS A 21 5.74 7.06 -13.43
CA LYS A 21 5.21 8.42 -13.72
C LYS A 21 4.18 8.41 -14.85
N SER A 22 4.31 7.46 -15.77
CA SER A 22 3.40 7.26 -16.90
C SER A 22 3.54 5.85 -17.46
N PHE A 23 2.55 5.42 -18.24
CA PHE A 23 2.62 4.20 -19.03
C PHE A 23 1.97 4.41 -20.40
N LYS A 24 2.35 3.58 -21.37
CA LYS A 24 1.76 3.60 -22.72
C LYS A 24 0.83 2.41 -22.89
N PHE A 25 -0.35 2.67 -23.40
CA PHE A 25 -1.30 1.61 -23.75
C PHE A 25 -2.03 1.99 -25.04
N ARG A 26 -2.08 1.07 -26.00
CA ARG A 26 -2.70 1.28 -27.33
C ARG A 26 -2.28 2.60 -28.01
N GLY A 27 -0.97 2.90 -27.97
CA GLY A 27 -0.41 4.13 -28.57
C GLY A 27 -0.64 5.40 -27.74
N GLN A 28 -1.43 5.38 -26.70
CA GLN A 28 -1.72 6.53 -25.84
C GLN A 28 -0.89 6.50 -24.56
N THR A 29 -0.42 7.68 -24.13
CA THR A 29 0.33 7.82 -22.87
C THR A 29 -0.59 8.29 -21.75
N TYR A 30 -0.62 7.55 -20.68
CA TYR A 30 -1.36 7.85 -19.45
C TYR A 30 -0.40 8.29 -18.36
N ARG A 31 -0.64 9.45 -17.75
CA ARG A 31 0.18 9.99 -16.66
C ARG A 31 -0.35 9.52 -15.30
N ASN A 32 0.55 9.28 -14.36
CA ASN A 32 0.16 9.02 -12.99
C ASN A 32 -0.47 10.26 -12.36
N HIS A 33 -1.58 10.09 -11.66
CA HIS A 33 -2.25 11.18 -10.95
C HIS A 33 -1.54 11.59 -9.65
N ASN A 34 -0.59 10.80 -9.15
CA ASN A 34 0.24 11.13 -8.00
C ASN A 34 1.37 12.08 -8.42
N ARG A 35 1.12 13.38 -8.33
CA ARG A 35 2.09 14.42 -8.72
C ARG A 35 3.31 14.47 -7.80
N LEU A 36 3.23 13.91 -6.59
CA LEU A 36 4.37 13.87 -5.67
C LEU A 36 5.54 13.06 -6.24
N LEU A 37 5.29 12.11 -7.15
CA LEU A 37 6.34 11.35 -7.84
C LEU A 37 7.35 12.25 -8.59
N THR A 38 6.96 13.48 -8.90
CA THR A 38 7.83 14.47 -9.54
C THR A 38 8.10 15.69 -8.66
N ALA A 39 7.19 16.02 -7.74
CA ALA A 39 7.22 17.24 -6.96
C ALA A 39 7.89 17.07 -5.57
N PHE A 40 8.08 15.84 -5.10
CA PHE A 40 8.66 15.58 -3.79
C PHE A 40 9.71 14.46 -3.89
N GLU A 41 10.95 14.81 -3.59
CA GLU A 41 12.09 13.90 -3.66
C GLU A 41 11.90 12.67 -2.76
N GLY A 42 12.27 11.50 -3.28
CA GLY A 42 12.16 10.23 -2.59
C GLY A 42 10.76 9.59 -2.65
N THR A 43 9.76 10.24 -3.29
CA THR A 43 8.42 9.65 -3.45
C THR A 43 8.47 8.46 -4.42
N ASP A 44 7.92 7.33 -3.98
CA ASP A 44 7.85 6.08 -4.74
C ASP A 44 6.44 5.46 -4.80
N GLY A 45 5.43 6.16 -4.30
CA GLY A 45 4.04 5.68 -4.34
C GLY A 45 3.07 6.59 -3.60
N ILE A 46 1.80 6.21 -3.34
CA ILE A 46 1.20 4.91 -3.69
C ILE A 46 -0.04 5.14 -4.56
N LYS A 47 -1.10 5.82 -4.00
CA LYS A 47 -2.39 5.94 -4.70
C LYS A 47 -3.11 7.23 -4.38
N THR A 48 -3.64 7.87 -5.43
CA THR A 48 -4.62 8.96 -5.33
C THR A 48 -6.05 8.42 -5.43
N GLY A 49 -7.00 9.14 -4.86
CA GLY A 49 -8.41 8.85 -5.01
C GLY A 49 -9.24 10.13 -4.99
N TYR A 50 -10.37 10.12 -5.68
CA TYR A 50 -11.37 11.20 -5.61
C TYR A 50 -12.76 10.61 -5.72
N ILE A 51 -13.60 10.99 -4.79
CA ILE A 51 -15.05 10.85 -4.91
C ILE A 51 -15.71 12.12 -4.37
N ARG A 52 -16.88 12.49 -4.92
CA ARG A 52 -17.56 13.73 -4.55
C ARG A 52 -17.76 13.85 -3.03
N ALA A 53 -18.19 12.78 -2.38
CA ALA A 53 -18.47 12.75 -0.94
C ALA A 53 -17.22 12.83 -0.04
N ALA A 54 -16.06 12.30 -0.50
CA ALA A 54 -14.84 12.21 0.31
C ALA A 54 -13.71 13.15 -0.15
N GLY A 55 -13.93 13.96 -1.21
CA GLY A 55 -12.92 14.88 -1.75
C GLY A 55 -11.69 14.19 -2.32
N PHE A 56 -10.57 14.91 -2.36
CA PHE A 56 -9.30 14.45 -2.91
C PHE A 56 -8.47 13.74 -1.84
N ASN A 57 -8.13 12.48 -2.09
CA ASN A 57 -7.42 11.60 -1.17
C ASN A 57 -6.07 11.18 -1.74
N LEU A 58 -5.11 10.89 -0.85
CA LEU A 58 -3.77 10.43 -1.23
C LEU A 58 -3.18 9.56 -0.12
N VAL A 59 -2.65 8.41 -0.51
CA VAL A 59 -1.65 7.68 0.25
C VAL A 59 -0.33 7.86 -0.48
N ALA A 60 0.67 8.44 0.17
CA ALA A 60 2.00 8.63 -0.38
C ALA A 60 3.04 7.92 0.46
N SER A 61 4.06 7.38 -0.21
CA SER A 61 5.28 6.87 0.41
C SER A 61 6.47 7.64 -0.14
N ALA A 62 7.40 7.95 0.73
CA ALA A 62 8.68 8.56 0.37
C ALA A 62 9.79 8.01 1.25
N GLU A 63 10.99 7.87 0.66
CA GLU A 63 12.19 7.44 1.36
C GLU A 63 13.33 8.43 1.16
N ARG A 64 13.98 8.82 2.26
CA ARG A 64 15.17 9.67 2.26
C ARG A 64 16.14 9.21 3.34
N ASN A 65 17.41 9.08 2.98
CA ASN A 65 18.49 8.73 3.94
C ASN A 65 18.17 7.50 4.80
N GLY A 66 17.55 6.46 4.20
CA GLY A 66 17.18 5.24 4.92
C GLY A 66 15.95 5.37 5.83
N VAL A 67 15.31 6.54 5.87
CA VAL A 67 14.02 6.75 6.56
C VAL A 67 12.90 6.68 5.54
N ARG A 68 11.93 5.80 5.78
CA ARG A 68 10.71 5.71 4.98
C ARG A 68 9.51 6.23 5.75
N LEU A 69 8.72 7.07 5.10
CA LEU A 69 7.47 7.59 5.64
C LEU A 69 6.31 7.22 4.72
N ILE A 70 5.17 6.89 5.33
CA ILE A 70 3.90 6.72 4.63
C ILE A 70 2.90 7.70 5.19
N GLY A 71 2.50 8.66 4.36
CA GLY A 71 1.50 9.67 4.67
C GLY A 71 0.14 9.33 4.09
N VAL A 72 -0.93 9.73 4.80
CA VAL A 72 -2.31 9.59 4.33
C VAL A 72 -3.03 10.91 4.53
N VAL A 73 -3.65 11.41 3.46
CA VAL A 73 -4.50 12.61 3.48
C VAL A 73 -5.85 12.25 2.88
N PHE A 74 -6.92 12.57 3.61
CA PHE A 74 -8.29 12.45 3.16
C PHE A 74 -8.97 13.82 3.13
N GLY A 75 -9.97 13.98 2.28
CA GLY A 75 -10.87 15.12 2.31
C GLY A 75 -10.27 16.43 1.77
N GLY A 76 -9.25 16.38 0.95
CA GLY A 76 -8.71 17.58 0.32
C GLY A 76 -9.74 18.28 -0.57
N LYS A 77 -9.84 19.62 -0.47
CA LYS A 77 -10.76 20.41 -1.30
C LYS A 77 -10.38 20.36 -2.80
N THR A 78 -9.09 20.29 -3.08
CA THR A 78 -8.54 20.19 -4.44
C THR A 78 -7.36 19.23 -4.47
N SER A 79 -7.00 18.72 -5.64
CA SER A 79 -5.78 17.91 -5.80
C SER A 79 -4.52 18.68 -5.38
N LYS A 80 -4.47 19.99 -5.66
CA LYS A 80 -3.34 20.86 -5.31
C LYS A 80 -3.21 21.02 -3.79
N SER A 81 -4.31 21.33 -3.08
CA SER A 81 -4.29 21.52 -1.63
C SER A 81 -3.94 20.22 -0.90
N ARG A 82 -4.45 19.07 -1.38
CA ARG A 82 -4.10 17.74 -0.89
C ARG A 82 -2.59 17.47 -1.03
N ASP A 83 -2.03 17.74 -2.20
CA ASP A 83 -0.60 17.53 -2.48
C ASP A 83 0.28 18.41 -1.60
N GLN A 84 -0.06 19.70 -1.47
CA GLN A 84 0.65 20.64 -0.60
C GLN A 84 0.59 20.20 0.88
N HIS A 85 -0.56 19.74 1.33
CA HIS A 85 -0.72 19.25 2.70
C HIS A 85 0.17 18.01 2.93
N MET A 86 0.17 17.06 2.00
CA MET A 86 1.04 15.88 2.08
C MET A 86 2.52 16.24 2.09
N ILE A 87 2.96 17.14 1.22
CA ILE A 87 4.35 17.63 1.18
C ILE A 87 4.74 18.24 2.53
N LYS A 88 3.87 19.08 3.10
CA LYS A 88 4.12 19.69 4.42
C LYS A 88 4.25 18.63 5.52
N LEU A 89 3.36 17.64 5.56
CA LEU A 89 3.43 16.54 6.52
C LEU A 89 4.72 15.75 6.40
N LEU A 90 5.07 15.29 5.20
CA LEU A 90 6.28 14.50 4.97
C LEU A 90 7.54 15.32 5.28
N THR A 91 7.61 16.58 4.85
CA THR A 91 8.74 17.47 5.14
C THR A 91 8.96 17.64 6.63
N ASN A 92 7.90 17.86 7.40
CA ASN A 92 8.01 18.03 8.85
C ASN A 92 8.47 16.74 9.53
N GLN A 93 7.96 15.59 9.09
CA GLN A 93 8.34 14.30 9.69
C GLN A 93 9.77 13.90 9.33
N PHE A 94 10.26 14.15 8.13
CA PHE A 94 11.68 13.91 7.78
C PHE A 94 12.67 14.76 8.59
N LYS A 95 12.26 15.90 9.15
CA LYS A 95 13.08 16.70 10.05
C LYS A 95 13.20 16.07 11.44
N VAL A 96 12.20 15.34 11.88
CA VAL A 96 12.10 14.79 13.25
C VAL A 96 12.61 13.36 13.32
N VAL A 97 12.26 12.54 12.32
CA VAL A 97 12.61 11.11 12.32
C VAL A 97 14.05 10.94 11.88
N LYS A 98 14.87 10.38 12.76
CA LYS A 98 16.25 9.98 12.44
C LYS A 98 16.27 8.53 11.95
N PRO A 99 17.20 8.15 11.03
CA PRO A 99 17.36 6.77 10.65
C PRO A 99 17.74 5.93 11.88
N VAL A 100 16.98 4.91 12.17
CA VAL A 100 17.37 3.90 13.14
C VAL A 100 18.47 3.08 12.49
N ARG A 101 19.70 3.24 12.95
CA ARG A 101 20.77 2.29 12.63
C ARG A 101 20.41 0.99 13.34
N VAL A 102 19.74 0.09 12.65
CA VAL A 102 19.70 -1.30 13.08
C VAL A 102 21.13 -1.78 12.92
N ALA A 103 21.84 -1.95 14.05
CA ALA A 103 23.10 -2.65 14.02
C ALA A 103 22.84 -3.96 13.28
N SER A 104 23.63 -4.22 12.23
CA SER A 104 23.49 -5.43 11.42
C SER A 104 23.54 -6.62 12.39
N ILE A 105 22.37 -7.17 12.69
CA ILE A 105 22.29 -8.48 13.32
C ILE A 105 22.98 -9.41 12.31
N PRO A 106 24.05 -10.10 12.66
CA PRO A 106 24.65 -11.05 11.76
C PRO A 106 23.55 -11.98 11.31
N ILE A 107 23.29 -12.00 10.00
CA ILE A 107 22.33 -12.92 9.42
C ILE A 107 22.84 -14.30 9.80
N ALA A 108 22.14 -14.96 10.72
CA ALA A 108 22.45 -16.34 11.06
C ALA A 108 22.44 -17.10 9.73
N THR A 109 23.61 -17.66 9.39
CA THR A 109 23.75 -18.48 8.19
C THR A 109 22.59 -19.45 8.16
N PRO A 110 21.80 -19.52 7.06
CA PRO A 110 20.70 -20.48 6.99
C PRO A 110 21.28 -21.86 7.28
N LEU A 111 20.67 -22.56 8.24
CA LEU A 111 20.99 -23.96 8.49
C LEU A 111 20.88 -24.71 7.15
N PRO A 112 21.88 -25.53 6.76
CA PRO A 112 21.78 -26.32 5.56
C PRO A 112 20.48 -27.09 5.57
N ARG A 113 19.73 -26.98 4.48
CA ARG A 113 18.48 -27.73 4.28
C ARG A 113 18.81 -29.21 4.51
N PRO A 114 18.07 -29.94 5.36
CA PRO A 114 18.29 -31.35 5.52
C PRO A 114 18.18 -32.03 4.15
N GLU A 115 19.20 -32.76 3.76
CA GLU A 115 19.18 -33.54 2.53
C GLU A 115 18.02 -34.54 2.62
N ASN A 116 17.04 -34.41 1.72
CA ASN A 116 16.03 -35.44 1.55
C ASN A 116 16.73 -36.70 1.11
N LYS A 117 16.95 -37.60 2.06
CA LYS A 117 17.20 -38.99 1.71
C LYS A 117 15.96 -39.49 0.98
N GLU A 118 16.13 -39.79 -0.27
CA GLU A 118 15.12 -40.39 -1.13
C GLU A 118 14.50 -41.59 -0.41
N LEU A 119 13.24 -41.45 -0.01
CA LEU A 119 12.37 -42.56 0.28
C LEU A 119 11.86 -43.07 -1.08
N THR A 120 12.67 -43.90 -1.71
CA THR A 120 12.18 -44.81 -2.76
C THR A 120 11.28 -45.85 -2.09
N ALA A 121 10.16 -46.09 -2.72
CA ALA A 121 9.18 -47.13 -2.50
C ALA A 121 8.04 -46.82 -1.51
N SER A 122 6.94 -46.37 -2.02
CA SER A 122 5.69 -47.15 -2.13
C SER A 122 4.59 -46.31 -2.71
N SER A 123 4.43 -46.43 -4.02
CA SER A 123 3.22 -46.03 -4.74
C SER A 123 2.11 -46.98 -4.29
N SER A 124 1.12 -46.48 -3.61
CA SER A 124 -0.30 -46.81 -3.68
C SER A 124 -1.01 -46.47 -2.36
N ARG A 125 -2.12 -45.75 -2.49
CA ARG A 125 -3.07 -45.37 -1.41
C ARG A 125 -2.70 -44.09 -0.67
N LEU A 126 -3.25 -42.99 -1.21
CA LEU A 126 -3.95 -41.91 -0.47
C LEU A 126 -4.43 -40.84 -1.46
N ALA A 127 -5.24 -41.25 -2.40
CA ALA A 127 -6.23 -40.35 -3.01
C ALA A 127 -7.44 -40.35 -2.04
N SER A 128 -7.70 -39.24 -1.42
CA SER A 128 -8.89 -38.84 -0.64
C SER A 128 -8.51 -38.30 0.71
N ILE A 129 -8.37 -37.00 0.77
CA ILE A 129 -8.83 -36.07 1.83
C ILE A 129 -8.23 -34.69 1.49
N VAL A 130 -8.80 -34.04 0.50
CA VAL A 130 -8.72 -32.58 0.39
C VAL A 130 -10.15 -32.08 0.59
N PRO A 131 -10.46 -31.43 1.73
CA PRO A 131 -11.75 -30.77 1.85
C PRO A 131 -11.82 -29.63 0.84
N PRO A 132 -12.99 -29.35 0.22
CA PRO A 132 -13.13 -28.26 -0.74
C PRO A 132 -12.85 -26.94 -0.04
N ILE A 133 -11.95 -26.15 -0.63
CA ILE A 133 -11.68 -24.78 -0.20
C ILE A 133 -12.95 -23.99 -0.46
N SER A 134 -13.66 -23.65 0.61
CA SER A 134 -14.82 -22.76 0.53
C SER A 134 -14.35 -21.38 0.08
N LYS A 135 -14.99 -20.85 -0.97
CA LYS A 135 -14.76 -19.50 -1.48
C LYS A 135 -14.97 -18.50 -0.34
N PRO A 136 -14.10 -17.48 -0.18
CA PRO A 136 -14.29 -16.46 0.84
C PRO A 136 -15.62 -15.75 0.59
N GLN A 137 -16.52 -15.76 1.57
CA GLN A 137 -17.73 -14.96 1.55
C GLN A 137 -17.37 -13.51 1.83
N ILE A 138 -17.65 -12.63 0.87
CA ILE A 138 -17.52 -11.18 1.06
C ILE A 138 -18.73 -10.74 1.88
N ILE A 139 -18.54 -10.47 3.16
CA ILE A 139 -19.56 -9.84 4.00
C ILE A 139 -19.51 -8.34 3.76
N ILE A 140 -20.43 -7.82 2.94
CA ILE A 140 -20.66 -6.39 2.79
C ILE A 140 -21.55 -5.97 3.96
N ARG A 141 -20.99 -5.36 4.99
CA ARG A 141 -21.77 -4.66 6.02
C ARG A 141 -22.15 -3.29 5.47
N SER A 142 -23.42 -3.09 5.12
CA SER A 142 -24.00 -1.78 4.90
C SER A 142 -24.11 -1.05 6.24
N MET A 143 -23.55 0.13 6.33
CA MET A 143 -23.79 1.04 7.45
C MET A 143 -25.21 1.62 7.33
N PRO A 144 -25.95 1.76 8.42
CA PRO A 144 -27.27 2.38 8.37
C PRO A 144 -27.15 3.85 7.94
N ALA A 145 -28.04 4.27 7.05
CA ALA A 145 -28.21 5.65 6.68
C ALA A 145 -28.75 6.42 7.91
N ASN A 146 -28.02 7.44 8.35
CA ASN A 146 -28.50 8.39 9.33
C ASN A 146 -29.57 9.24 8.66
N SER A 147 -30.82 8.97 8.97
CA SER A 147 -31.95 9.84 8.73
C SER A 147 -32.05 10.85 9.90
N GLU A 148 -31.37 11.96 9.79
CA GLU A 148 -31.75 13.16 10.57
C GLU A 148 -32.54 14.08 9.65
N GLU A 149 -33.80 13.99 9.85
CA GLU A 149 -34.85 14.80 9.26
C GLU A 149 -34.78 16.21 9.84
N ASN A 150 -34.68 17.15 8.95
CA ASN A 150 -34.69 18.59 9.20
C ASN A 150 -36.11 19.00 9.60
N GLN A 151 -36.38 19.28 10.88
CA GLN A 151 -37.49 20.08 11.32
C GLN A 151 -36.99 21.44 11.78
N ILE A 152 -37.05 22.43 10.92
CA ILE A 152 -37.24 23.83 11.31
C ILE A 152 -38.07 24.47 10.20
N ALA A 153 -39.37 24.62 10.50
CA ALA A 153 -40.26 25.56 9.87
C ALA A 153 -41.06 26.25 11.01
N SER A 154 -40.82 27.49 11.26
CA SER A 154 -41.74 28.54 11.59
C SER A 154 -40.98 29.82 11.88
#